data_319ac66de963b27f6b2f52fc30d4b209
#
_entry.id   319ac66de963b27f6b2f52fc30d4b209
#
_cell.length_a   1.000
_cell.length_b   1.000
_cell.length_c   1.000
_cell.angle_alpha   90.00
_cell.angle_beta   90.00
_cell.angle_gamma   90.00
#
_symmetry.space_group_name_H-M   'P 1'
#
loop_
_entity.id
_entity.type
_entity.pdbx_description
1 polymer ?
#
loop_
_entity_poly.entity_id
_entity_poly.type
_entity_poly.pdbx_seq_one_letter_code
_entity_poly.pdbx_strand_id
1 'polypeptide(L)'
;MPGDTEATPVVFVVDPDASVRRSIGSLICRQGWRAQILTSAEEFIVQCRPPGPSCLVSEVSLPGLGGLELQEHLGARPDIPIIFLANYCDISTTVTAMRAGAVECMIKPFRDEMLLIAIRCALELSRTVIPLQTELRTLRERYASLSGREREVMALVVSGLLNKQVAGRLDISEITVKAHRGRVMRKMRVGSLAQLVVIAAKLDAVALSQISPRLGAVRYTLFTREPSISTNRAQRVPRLESRGLSGSHPSTL
;
A
#
# COMPACT_ATOMS: atom_id res chain seq x y z
N MET A 1 -14.23 24.18 23.17
CA MET A 1 -13.89 22.95 22.44
C MET A 1 -15.10 22.56 21.62
N PRO A 2 -15.13 22.72 20.29
CA PRO A 2 -16.19 22.10 19.48
C PRO A 2 -15.96 20.59 19.56
N GLY A 3 -16.97 19.88 20.07
CA GLY A 3 -16.94 18.43 20.17
C GLY A 3 -16.72 17.83 18.79
N ASP A 4 -15.70 17.00 18.65
CA ASP A 4 -15.56 16.04 17.55
C ASP A 4 -16.84 15.21 17.52
N THR A 5 -17.75 15.58 16.63
CA THR A 5 -18.92 14.74 16.34
C THR A 5 -18.35 13.53 15.61
N GLU A 6 -17.97 12.52 16.38
CA GLU A 6 -17.46 11.26 15.84
C GLU A 6 -18.48 10.75 14.82
N ALA A 7 -18.06 10.63 13.57
CA ALA A 7 -18.95 10.23 12.49
C ALA A 7 -19.55 8.85 12.80
N THR A 8 -20.89 8.75 12.72
CA THR A 8 -21.60 7.48 12.96
C THR A 8 -20.98 6.36 12.13
N PRO A 9 -20.54 5.25 12.75
CA PRO A 9 -19.96 4.13 12.04
C PRO A 9 -20.92 3.56 10.98
N VAL A 10 -20.36 3.15 9.84
CA VAL A 10 -21.11 2.58 8.73
C VAL A 10 -20.74 1.12 8.53
N VAL A 11 -21.74 0.26 8.50
CA VAL A 11 -21.60 -1.17 8.19
C VAL A 11 -22.24 -1.43 6.84
N PHE A 12 -21.43 -1.77 5.85
CA PHE A 12 -21.91 -2.23 4.56
C PHE A 12 -22.32 -3.69 4.68
N VAL A 13 -23.41 -4.06 4.06
CA VAL A 13 -23.92 -5.44 4.01
C VAL A 13 -24.14 -5.82 2.57
N VAL A 14 -23.38 -6.82 2.10
CA VAL A 14 -23.49 -7.35 0.73
C VAL A 14 -23.91 -8.81 0.82
N ASP A 15 -25.12 -9.11 0.42
CA ASP A 15 -25.69 -10.46 0.43
C ASP A 15 -26.77 -10.54 -0.67
N PRO A 16 -26.86 -11.61 -1.47
CA PRO A 16 -27.91 -11.76 -2.48
C PRO A 16 -29.29 -11.98 -1.86
N ASP A 17 -29.39 -12.53 -0.64
CA ASP A 17 -30.65 -12.80 0.05
C ASP A 17 -31.20 -11.56 0.74
N ALA A 18 -32.37 -11.12 0.31
CA ALA A 18 -33.06 -9.96 0.87
C ALA A 18 -33.50 -10.16 2.34
N SER A 19 -33.74 -11.39 2.77
CA SER A 19 -34.13 -11.68 4.16
C SER A 19 -32.93 -11.52 5.10
N VAL A 20 -31.78 -12.03 4.71
CA VAL A 20 -30.50 -11.88 5.42
C VAL A 20 -30.12 -10.41 5.52
N ARG A 21 -30.18 -9.67 4.40
CA ARG A 21 -29.89 -8.23 4.39
C ARG A 21 -30.78 -7.45 5.36
N ARG A 22 -32.08 -7.72 5.38
CA ARG A 22 -33.03 -7.06 6.30
C ARG A 22 -32.75 -7.38 7.76
N SER A 23 -32.48 -8.66 8.06
CA SER A 23 -32.19 -9.12 9.43
C SER A 23 -30.93 -8.44 9.96
N ILE A 24 -29.81 -8.50 9.21
CA ILE A 24 -28.54 -7.89 9.57
C ILE A 24 -28.68 -6.36 9.65
N GLY A 25 -29.36 -5.74 8.69
CA GLY A 25 -29.59 -4.29 8.72
C GLY A 25 -30.32 -3.81 9.97
N SER A 26 -31.38 -4.55 10.38
CA SER A 26 -32.10 -4.27 11.62
C SER A 26 -31.23 -4.45 12.86
N LEU A 27 -30.40 -5.48 12.88
CA LEU A 27 -29.45 -5.74 13.95
C LEU A 27 -28.44 -4.60 14.11
N ILE A 28 -27.86 -4.12 13.01
CA ILE A 28 -26.90 -3.02 12.96
C ILE A 28 -27.53 -1.72 13.45
N CYS A 29 -28.73 -1.39 12.97
CA CYS A 29 -29.44 -0.16 13.36
C CYS A 29 -29.77 -0.12 14.86
N ARG A 30 -30.08 -1.27 15.47
CA ARG A 30 -30.30 -1.37 16.92
C ARG A 30 -29.07 -1.04 17.76
N GLN A 31 -27.87 -1.16 17.20
CA GLN A 31 -26.61 -0.75 17.86
C GLN A 31 -26.27 0.73 17.69
N GLY A 32 -27.12 1.52 17.02
CA GLY A 32 -26.83 2.91 16.70
C GLY A 32 -25.86 3.09 15.53
N TRP A 33 -25.52 2.02 14.80
CA TRP A 33 -24.71 2.11 13.59
C TRP A 33 -25.56 2.30 12.36
N ARG A 34 -24.98 2.85 11.30
CA ARG A 34 -25.65 3.01 10.02
C ARG A 34 -25.43 1.78 9.15
N ALA A 35 -26.50 1.11 8.76
CA ALA A 35 -26.46 0.03 7.78
C ALA A 35 -26.55 0.59 6.36
N GLN A 36 -25.67 0.14 5.47
CA GLN A 36 -25.75 0.38 4.03
C GLN A 36 -25.90 -0.97 3.33
N ILE A 37 -27.09 -1.21 2.81
CA ILE A 37 -27.51 -2.51 2.26
C ILE A 37 -27.27 -2.52 0.76
N LEU A 38 -26.57 -3.55 0.26
CA LEU A 38 -26.17 -3.70 -1.12
C LEU A 38 -26.46 -5.13 -1.59
N THR A 39 -26.67 -5.31 -2.88
CA THR A 39 -27.04 -6.60 -3.46
C THR A 39 -25.87 -7.34 -4.10
N SER A 40 -24.80 -6.62 -4.44
CA SER A 40 -23.63 -7.19 -5.13
C SER A 40 -22.33 -6.50 -4.74
N ALA A 41 -21.21 -7.15 -5.07
CA ALA A 41 -19.88 -6.60 -4.88
C ALA A 41 -19.63 -5.37 -5.77
N GLU A 42 -20.15 -5.40 -6.99
CA GLU A 42 -20.01 -4.30 -7.96
C GLU A 42 -20.69 -3.03 -7.43
N GLU A 43 -21.87 -3.18 -6.84
CA GLU A 43 -22.61 -2.08 -6.21
C GLU A 43 -21.77 -1.47 -5.07
N PHE A 44 -21.09 -2.30 -4.27
CA PHE A 44 -20.22 -1.83 -3.20
C PHE A 44 -18.98 -1.08 -3.74
N ILE A 45 -18.35 -1.56 -4.81
CA ILE A 45 -17.11 -0.96 -5.35
C ILE A 45 -17.33 0.48 -5.81
N VAL A 46 -18.51 0.79 -6.36
CA VAL A 46 -18.84 2.14 -6.86
C VAL A 46 -19.34 3.08 -5.75
N GLN A 47 -19.53 2.59 -4.54
CA GLN A 47 -20.00 3.42 -3.42
C GLN A 47 -18.95 4.45 -3.00
N CYS A 48 -19.42 5.67 -2.75
CA CYS A 48 -18.62 6.71 -2.09
C CYS A 48 -18.42 6.33 -0.63
N ARG A 49 -17.20 6.51 -0.13
CA ARG A 49 -16.89 6.26 1.27
C ARG A 49 -17.52 7.30 2.18
N PRO A 50 -18.22 6.86 3.23
CA PRO A 50 -18.63 7.77 4.28
C PRO A 50 -17.39 8.23 5.07
N PRO A 51 -17.38 9.46 5.60
CA PRO A 51 -16.39 9.84 6.58
C PRO A 51 -16.58 9.03 7.87
N GLY A 52 -15.52 8.46 8.40
CA GLY A 52 -15.54 7.73 9.65
C GLY A 52 -15.37 6.20 9.55
N PRO A 53 -15.40 5.51 10.70
CA PRO A 53 -15.16 4.08 10.77
C PRO A 53 -16.20 3.30 9.96
N SER A 54 -15.73 2.30 9.22
CA SER A 54 -16.61 1.46 8.43
C SER A 54 -16.08 0.03 8.33
N CYS A 55 -16.99 -0.93 8.12
CA CYS A 55 -16.62 -2.30 7.81
C CYS A 55 -17.59 -2.90 6.79
N LEU A 56 -17.20 -4.01 6.20
CA LEU A 56 -17.99 -4.75 5.24
C LEU A 56 -18.37 -6.13 5.82
N VAL A 57 -19.65 -6.45 5.80
CA VAL A 57 -20.18 -7.80 6.01
C VAL A 57 -20.63 -8.34 4.67
N SER A 58 -20.00 -9.37 4.17
CA SER A 58 -20.23 -9.89 2.81
C SER A 58 -20.45 -11.38 2.79
N GLU A 59 -21.44 -11.83 2.01
CA GLU A 59 -21.51 -13.25 1.61
C GLU A 59 -20.25 -13.60 0.80
N VAL A 60 -19.67 -14.78 1.05
CA VAL A 60 -18.52 -15.30 0.29
C VAL A 60 -18.90 -15.62 -1.15
N SER A 61 -20.05 -16.31 -1.32
CA SER A 61 -20.53 -16.77 -2.62
C SER A 61 -21.49 -15.76 -3.23
N LEU A 62 -20.93 -14.64 -3.73
CA LEU A 62 -21.71 -13.64 -4.45
C LEU A 62 -21.84 -13.99 -5.94
N PRO A 63 -22.97 -13.69 -6.59
CA PRO A 63 -23.08 -13.75 -8.04
C PRO A 63 -22.23 -12.66 -8.69
N GLY A 64 -21.63 -12.95 -9.84
CA GLY A 64 -20.71 -12.01 -10.50
C GLY A 64 -19.35 -11.99 -9.83
N LEU A 65 -18.94 -10.86 -9.28
CA LEU A 65 -17.69 -10.72 -8.53
C LEU A 65 -17.82 -11.40 -7.16
N GLY A 66 -17.07 -12.49 -6.95
CA GLY A 66 -17.08 -13.26 -5.71
C GLY A 66 -16.55 -12.47 -4.50
N GLY A 67 -16.93 -12.91 -3.28
CA GLY A 67 -16.50 -12.24 -2.05
C GLY A 67 -14.98 -12.20 -1.86
N LEU A 68 -14.26 -13.28 -2.23
CA LEU A 68 -12.79 -13.29 -2.17
C LEU A 68 -12.16 -12.34 -3.20
N GLU A 69 -12.71 -12.25 -4.40
CA GLU A 69 -12.27 -11.29 -5.41
C GLU A 69 -12.54 -9.85 -4.96
N LEU A 70 -13.68 -9.62 -4.29
CA LEU A 70 -13.97 -8.35 -3.64
C LEU A 70 -12.93 -8.02 -2.57
N GLN A 71 -12.51 -9.00 -1.77
CA GLN A 71 -11.45 -8.82 -0.77
C GLN A 71 -10.12 -8.44 -1.42
N GLU A 72 -9.75 -9.04 -2.54
CA GLU A 72 -8.55 -8.66 -3.31
C GLU A 72 -8.63 -7.21 -3.79
N HIS A 73 -9.78 -6.76 -4.28
CA HIS A 73 -10.02 -5.35 -4.63
C HIS A 73 -9.90 -4.42 -3.42
N LEU A 74 -10.30 -4.87 -2.24
CA LEU A 74 -10.16 -4.15 -0.98
C LEU A 74 -8.75 -4.23 -0.40
N GLY A 75 -7.90 -5.15 -0.84
CA GLY A 75 -6.53 -5.32 -0.33
C GLY A 75 -5.69 -4.03 -0.37
N ALA A 76 -5.99 -3.12 -1.29
CA ALA A 76 -5.45 -1.76 -1.32
C ALA A 76 -6.14 -0.81 -0.31
N ARG A 77 -7.12 -1.27 0.46
CA ARG A 77 -8.01 -0.47 1.31
C ARG A 77 -8.22 -1.11 2.69
N PRO A 78 -7.18 -1.18 3.53
CA PRO A 78 -7.29 -1.79 4.86
C PRO A 78 -8.18 -1.00 5.84
N ASP A 79 -8.69 0.15 5.44
CA ASP A 79 -9.60 0.99 6.22
C ASP A 79 -11.06 0.49 6.22
N ILE A 80 -11.40 -0.51 5.38
CA ILE A 80 -12.68 -1.23 5.43
C ILE A 80 -12.42 -2.72 5.70
N PRO A 81 -12.28 -3.12 6.97
CA PRO A 81 -12.14 -4.52 7.33
C PRO A 81 -13.37 -5.32 6.90
N ILE A 82 -13.15 -6.56 6.48
CA ILE A 82 -14.20 -7.44 5.95
C ILE A 82 -14.51 -8.58 6.92
N ILE A 83 -15.79 -8.89 7.05
CA ILE A 83 -16.35 -10.06 7.75
C ILE A 83 -17.10 -10.87 6.70
N PHE A 84 -16.75 -12.14 6.56
CA PHE A 84 -17.45 -13.02 5.65
C PHE A 84 -18.59 -13.79 6.30
N LEU A 85 -19.67 -13.96 5.55
CA LEU A 85 -20.75 -14.86 5.84
C LEU A 85 -20.80 -15.94 4.75
N ALA A 86 -21.09 -17.18 5.11
CA ALA A 86 -21.18 -18.27 4.16
C ALA A 86 -22.32 -19.22 4.54
N ASN A 87 -23.07 -19.71 3.56
CA ASN A 87 -24.03 -20.79 3.78
C ASN A 87 -23.32 -22.14 3.95
N TYR A 88 -22.23 -22.30 3.23
CA TYR A 88 -21.31 -23.41 3.31
C TYR A 88 -19.90 -22.85 3.11
N CYS A 89 -18.99 -23.21 3.97
CA CYS A 89 -17.60 -22.77 3.85
C CYS A 89 -16.69 -23.98 3.99
N ASP A 90 -15.92 -24.25 2.96
CA ASP A 90 -14.84 -25.21 3.07
C ASP A 90 -13.64 -24.61 3.82
N ILE A 91 -12.78 -25.47 4.33
CA ILE A 91 -11.60 -25.06 5.08
C ILE A 91 -10.68 -24.20 4.20
N SER A 92 -10.59 -24.50 2.91
CA SER A 92 -9.68 -23.81 1.99
C SER A 92 -10.10 -22.35 1.76
N THR A 93 -11.39 -22.13 1.57
CA THR A 93 -11.99 -20.79 1.41
C THR A 93 -11.82 -19.95 2.68
N THR A 94 -12.11 -20.56 3.86
CA THR A 94 -11.92 -19.88 5.14
C THR A 94 -10.46 -19.48 5.36
N VAL A 95 -9.52 -20.40 5.14
CA VAL A 95 -8.08 -20.13 5.29
C VAL A 95 -7.61 -19.05 4.32
N THR A 96 -8.12 -19.05 3.08
CA THR A 96 -7.77 -18.04 2.08
C THR A 96 -8.27 -16.66 2.50
N ALA A 97 -9.54 -16.55 2.92
CA ALA A 97 -10.13 -15.30 3.42
C ALA A 97 -9.35 -14.74 4.61
N MET A 98 -9.05 -15.57 5.60
CA MET A 98 -8.33 -15.15 6.82
C MET A 98 -6.88 -14.75 6.52
N ARG A 99 -6.17 -15.47 5.64
CA ARG A 99 -4.82 -15.10 5.19
C ARG A 99 -4.80 -13.79 4.40
N ALA A 100 -5.86 -13.49 3.69
CA ALA A 100 -6.03 -12.23 2.97
C ALA A 100 -6.47 -11.07 3.89
N GLY A 101 -6.60 -11.31 5.21
CA GLY A 101 -6.88 -10.28 6.21
C GLY A 101 -8.35 -10.06 6.54
N ALA A 102 -9.23 -11.03 6.29
CA ALA A 102 -10.58 -10.99 6.82
C ALA A 102 -10.56 -10.97 8.35
N VAL A 103 -11.47 -10.20 8.97
CA VAL A 103 -11.60 -10.12 10.43
C VAL A 103 -12.21 -11.41 10.97
N GLU A 104 -13.21 -11.95 10.27
CA GLU A 104 -13.93 -13.15 10.67
C GLU A 104 -14.58 -13.82 9.44
N CYS A 105 -14.84 -15.12 9.56
CA CYS A 105 -15.63 -15.88 8.61
C CYS A 105 -16.67 -16.73 9.38
N MET A 106 -17.95 -16.45 9.17
CA MET A 106 -19.06 -17.07 9.90
C MET A 106 -19.93 -17.92 8.99
N ILE A 107 -20.33 -19.10 9.46
CA ILE A 107 -21.27 -19.98 8.75
C ILE A 107 -22.68 -19.67 9.20
N LYS A 108 -23.60 -19.52 8.27
CA LYS A 108 -25.04 -19.38 8.52
C LYS A 108 -25.65 -20.76 8.88
N PRO A 109 -26.56 -20.85 9.90
CA PRO A 109 -27.00 -19.76 10.75
C PRO A 109 -25.99 -19.43 11.86
N PHE A 110 -25.82 -18.15 12.14
CA PHE A 110 -24.94 -17.65 13.20
C PHE A 110 -25.76 -16.95 14.30
N ARG A 111 -25.14 -16.77 15.47
CA ARG A 111 -25.76 -16.02 16.57
C ARG A 111 -25.51 -14.52 16.36
N ASP A 112 -26.56 -13.72 16.58
CA ASP A 112 -26.52 -12.24 16.45
C ASP A 112 -25.37 -11.61 17.26
N GLU A 113 -25.13 -12.11 18.48
CA GLU A 113 -24.09 -11.59 19.36
C GLU A 113 -22.68 -11.77 18.75
N MET A 114 -22.44 -12.90 18.07
CA MET A 114 -21.13 -13.16 17.44
C MET A 114 -20.88 -12.21 16.29
N LEU A 115 -21.89 -11.96 15.45
CA LEU A 115 -21.78 -10.98 14.37
C LEU A 115 -21.53 -9.56 14.92
N LEU A 116 -22.22 -9.17 15.98
CA LEU A 116 -22.01 -7.86 16.62
C LEU A 116 -20.62 -7.70 17.21
N ILE A 117 -20.04 -8.76 17.78
CA ILE A 117 -18.65 -8.76 18.26
C ILE A 117 -17.69 -8.55 17.10
N ALA A 118 -17.84 -9.31 16.01
CA ALA A 118 -17.00 -9.19 14.83
C ALA A 118 -17.09 -7.77 14.20
N ILE A 119 -18.30 -7.22 14.08
CA ILE A 119 -18.50 -5.85 13.58
C ILE A 119 -17.80 -4.82 14.48
N ARG A 120 -17.90 -4.95 15.80
CA ARG A 120 -17.19 -4.07 16.74
C ARG A 120 -15.70 -4.12 16.54
N CYS A 121 -15.12 -5.32 16.48
CA CYS A 121 -13.68 -5.49 16.22
C CYS A 121 -13.27 -4.87 14.88
N ALA A 122 -14.05 -5.06 13.83
CA ALA A 122 -13.82 -4.48 12.52
C ALA A 122 -13.88 -2.94 12.54
N LEU A 123 -14.87 -2.36 13.20
CA LEU A 123 -14.99 -0.90 13.33
C LEU A 123 -13.84 -0.29 14.14
N GLU A 124 -13.38 -0.93 15.21
CA GLU A 124 -12.20 -0.49 15.96
C GLU A 124 -10.92 -0.56 15.11
N LEU A 125 -10.75 -1.63 14.33
CA LEU A 125 -9.64 -1.74 13.41
C LEU A 125 -9.69 -0.60 12.36
N SER A 126 -10.86 -0.32 11.79
CA SER A 126 -11.07 0.79 10.87
C SER A 126 -10.69 2.14 11.50
N ARG A 127 -11.07 2.39 12.75
CA ARG A 127 -10.70 3.62 13.51
C ARG A 127 -9.20 3.81 13.62
N THR A 128 -8.44 2.74 13.83
CA THR A 128 -6.98 2.82 13.96
C THR A 128 -6.29 3.03 12.61
N VAL A 129 -6.85 2.49 11.54
CA VAL A 129 -6.24 2.53 10.19
C VAL A 129 -6.52 3.84 9.46
N ILE A 130 -7.69 4.43 9.62
CA ILE A 130 -8.10 5.67 8.92
C ILE A 130 -7.09 6.82 9.10
N PRO A 131 -6.65 7.18 10.34
CA PRO A 131 -5.70 8.26 10.54
C PRO A 131 -4.36 8.00 9.84
N LEU A 132 -3.86 6.76 9.92
CA LEU A 132 -2.61 6.35 9.29
C LEU A 132 -2.68 6.48 7.76
N GLN A 133 -3.79 6.05 7.16
CA GLN A 133 -4.01 6.20 5.73
C GLN A 133 -4.14 7.65 5.29
N THR A 134 -4.82 8.47 6.08
CA THR A 134 -4.96 9.91 5.81
C THR A 134 -3.60 10.60 5.87
N GLU A 135 -2.78 10.29 6.87
CA GLU A 135 -1.40 10.77 6.97
C GLU A 135 -0.59 10.38 5.73
N LEU A 136 -0.61 9.09 5.37
CA LEU A 136 0.13 8.58 4.21
C LEU A 136 -0.33 9.21 2.89
N ARG A 137 -1.63 9.39 2.70
CA ARG A 137 -2.17 10.10 1.53
C ARG A 137 -1.64 11.53 1.46
N THR A 138 -1.70 12.26 2.56
CA THR A 138 -1.18 13.63 2.65
C THR A 138 0.34 13.68 2.34
N LEU A 139 1.11 12.72 2.84
CA LEU A 139 2.54 12.64 2.56
C LEU A 139 2.82 12.34 1.08
N ARG A 140 2.05 11.46 0.45
CA ARG A 140 2.13 11.18 -1.00
C ARG A 140 1.80 12.40 -1.85
N GLU A 141 0.76 13.15 -1.50
CA GLU A 141 0.36 14.38 -2.19
C GLU A 141 1.49 15.43 -2.11
N ARG A 142 2.09 15.61 -0.92
CA ARG A 142 3.25 16.51 -0.75
C ARG A 142 4.44 16.05 -1.58
N TYR A 143 4.77 14.76 -1.57
CA TYR A 143 5.85 14.21 -2.37
C TYR A 143 5.58 14.36 -3.88
N ALA A 144 4.38 14.12 -4.33
CA ALA A 144 3.96 14.32 -5.72
C ALA A 144 4.09 15.78 -6.18
N SER A 145 3.97 16.75 -5.26
CA SER A 145 4.14 18.18 -5.54
C SER A 145 5.61 18.59 -5.76
N LEU A 146 6.58 17.72 -5.44
CA LEU A 146 7.99 17.98 -5.70
C LEU A 146 8.29 17.90 -7.20
N SER A 147 9.09 18.83 -7.71
CA SER A 147 9.67 18.72 -9.06
C SER A 147 10.65 17.55 -9.14
N GLY A 148 10.98 17.08 -10.35
CA GLY A 148 11.99 16.05 -10.56
C GLY A 148 13.30 16.37 -9.83
N ARG A 149 13.79 17.61 -9.97
CA ARG A 149 15.03 18.06 -9.33
C ARG A 149 14.92 18.11 -7.79
N GLU A 150 13.77 18.48 -7.25
CA GLU A 150 13.55 18.46 -5.81
C GLU A 150 13.52 17.03 -5.26
N ARG A 151 12.98 16.05 -6.01
CA ARG A 151 13.00 14.62 -5.63
C ARG A 151 14.42 14.06 -5.64
N GLU A 152 15.24 14.39 -6.65
CA GLU A 152 16.65 13.99 -6.71
C GLU A 152 17.43 14.54 -5.51
N VAL A 153 17.26 15.83 -5.20
CA VAL A 153 17.90 16.46 -4.03
C VAL A 153 17.42 15.81 -2.75
N MET A 154 16.10 15.56 -2.59
CA MET A 154 15.54 14.88 -1.42
C MET A 154 16.17 13.51 -1.22
N ALA A 155 16.25 12.69 -2.28
CA ALA A 155 16.80 11.33 -2.22
C ALA A 155 18.26 11.34 -1.74
N LEU A 156 19.10 12.23 -2.29
CA LEU A 156 20.51 12.33 -1.93
C LEU A 156 20.72 12.88 -0.50
N VAL A 157 19.87 13.83 -0.08
CA VAL A 157 19.96 14.41 1.28
C VAL A 157 19.50 13.40 2.33
N VAL A 158 18.46 12.63 2.05
CA VAL A 158 17.95 11.57 2.95
C VAL A 158 18.95 10.41 3.06
N SER A 159 19.73 10.11 1.99
CA SER A 159 20.81 9.13 2.06
C SER A 159 22.07 9.63 2.82
N GLY A 160 22.02 10.83 3.39
CA GLY A 160 23.07 11.38 4.26
C GLY A 160 24.15 12.21 3.54
N LEU A 161 24.01 12.52 2.25
CA LEU A 161 24.99 13.33 1.53
C LEU A 161 24.95 14.79 1.98
N LEU A 162 26.14 15.38 2.13
CA LEU A 162 26.31 16.81 2.38
C LEU A 162 26.00 17.64 1.13
N ASN A 163 25.62 18.90 1.29
CA ASN A 163 25.26 19.77 0.16
C ASN A 163 26.35 19.81 -0.93
N LYS A 164 27.64 19.84 -0.54
CA LYS A 164 28.77 19.79 -1.47
C LYS A 164 28.79 18.51 -2.32
N GLN A 165 28.51 17.38 -1.70
CA GLN A 165 28.46 16.07 -2.39
C GLN A 165 27.26 15.99 -3.32
N VAL A 166 26.08 16.49 -2.88
CA VAL A 166 24.87 16.59 -3.72
C VAL A 166 25.13 17.49 -4.93
N ALA A 167 25.81 18.63 -4.73
CA ALA A 167 26.18 19.57 -5.78
C ALA A 167 27.03 18.89 -6.86
N GLY A 168 28.08 18.18 -6.45
CA GLY A 168 28.94 17.43 -7.38
C GLY A 168 28.22 16.29 -8.09
N ARG A 169 27.31 15.59 -7.40
CA ARG A 169 26.58 14.47 -8.00
C ARG A 169 25.49 14.92 -9.00
N LEU A 170 24.95 16.10 -8.80
CA LEU A 170 23.89 16.66 -9.65
C LEU A 170 24.40 17.70 -10.66
N ASP A 171 25.69 17.98 -10.65
CA ASP A 171 26.38 19.00 -11.49
C ASP A 171 25.69 20.38 -11.38
N ILE A 172 25.53 20.87 -10.14
CA ILE A 172 24.97 22.19 -9.83
C ILE A 172 25.74 22.83 -8.67
N SER A 173 25.52 24.14 -8.46
CA SER A 173 26.16 24.85 -7.35
C SER A 173 25.57 24.43 -6.00
N GLU A 174 26.38 24.51 -4.92
CA GLU A 174 25.91 24.30 -3.55
C GLU A 174 24.77 25.26 -3.15
N ILE A 175 24.81 26.49 -3.68
CA ILE A 175 23.74 27.48 -3.45
C ILE A 175 22.43 26.97 -4.05
N THR A 176 22.48 26.38 -5.25
CA THR A 176 21.33 25.78 -5.92
C THR A 176 20.80 24.59 -5.12
N VAL A 177 21.68 23.73 -4.58
CA VAL A 177 21.28 22.62 -3.68
C VAL A 177 20.57 23.15 -2.45
N LYS A 178 21.12 24.19 -1.78
CA LYS A 178 20.48 24.82 -0.61
C LYS A 178 19.10 25.36 -0.95
N ALA A 179 18.94 25.99 -2.13
CA ALA A 179 17.63 26.48 -2.58
C ALA A 179 16.63 25.36 -2.82
N HIS A 180 17.01 24.26 -3.50
CA HIS A 180 16.16 23.09 -3.70
C HIS A 180 15.81 22.44 -2.37
N ARG A 181 16.78 22.24 -1.48
CA ARG A 181 16.55 21.69 -0.14
C ARG A 181 15.53 22.51 0.65
N GLY A 182 15.65 23.84 0.62
CA GLY A 182 14.67 24.73 1.27
C GLY A 182 13.25 24.57 0.70
N ARG A 183 13.12 24.39 -0.62
CA ARG A 183 11.82 24.10 -1.26
C ARG A 183 11.28 22.74 -0.86
N VAL A 184 12.11 21.70 -0.82
CA VAL A 184 11.76 20.36 -0.36
C VAL A 184 11.22 20.42 1.08
N MET A 185 11.98 21.02 2.01
CA MET A 185 11.56 21.16 3.41
C MET A 185 10.19 21.83 3.55
N ARG A 186 9.95 22.90 2.79
CA ARG A 186 8.71 23.65 2.79
C ARG A 186 7.54 22.83 2.23
N LYS A 187 7.71 22.18 1.07
CA LYS A 187 6.67 21.36 0.41
C LYS A 187 6.33 20.11 1.23
N MET A 188 7.34 19.47 1.79
CA MET A 188 7.14 18.32 2.68
C MET A 188 6.63 18.72 4.08
N ARG A 189 6.61 20.02 4.39
CA ARG A 189 6.19 20.59 5.68
C ARG A 189 6.98 20.00 6.87
N VAL A 190 8.31 19.99 6.75
CA VAL A 190 9.22 19.49 7.79
C VAL A 190 10.17 20.60 8.24
N GLY A 191 10.48 20.62 9.54
CA GLY A 191 11.41 21.58 10.15
C GLY A 191 12.85 21.07 10.25
N SER A 192 13.08 19.75 10.10
CA SER A 192 14.40 19.16 10.26
C SER A 192 14.68 18.05 9.24
N LEU A 193 15.99 17.78 9.00
CA LEU A 193 16.41 16.65 8.17
C LEU A 193 15.95 15.32 8.77
N ALA A 194 15.98 15.17 10.10
CA ALA A 194 15.52 13.96 10.77
C ALA A 194 14.05 13.66 10.46
N GLN A 195 13.17 14.68 10.49
CA GLN A 195 11.78 14.53 10.09
C GLN A 195 11.64 14.12 8.62
N LEU A 196 12.46 14.69 7.72
CA LEU A 196 12.44 14.33 6.31
C LEU A 196 12.83 12.87 6.08
N VAL A 197 13.84 12.37 6.80
CA VAL A 197 14.27 10.96 6.76
C VAL A 197 13.15 10.03 7.23
N VAL A 198 12.46 10.37 8.33
CA VAL A 198 11.33 9.57 8.83
C VAL A 198 10.20 9.51 7.81
N ILE A 199 9.87 10.64 7.18
CA ILE A 199 8.83 10.69 6.14
C ILE A 199 9.23 9.86 4.92
N ALA A 200 10.49 9.95 4.47
CA ALA A 200 10.99 9.16 3.36
C ALA A 200 10.88 7.65 3.66
N ALA A 201 11.28 7.23 4.86
CA ALA A 201 11.14 5.84 5.29
C ALA A 201 9.67 5.36 5.32
N LYS A 202 8.72 6.21 5.77
CA LYS A 202 7.28 5.89 5.72
C LYS A 202 6.78 5.70 4.28
N LEU A 203 7.21 6.56 3.36
CA LEU A 203 6.81 6.48 1.94
C LEU A 203 7.38 5.22 1.26
N ASP A 204 8.64 4.84 1.56
CA ASP A 204 9.30 3.65 1.03
C ASP A 204 8.68 2.36 1.58
N ALA A 205 8.42 2.29 2.87
CA ALA A 205 7.81 1.11 3.49
C ALA A 205 6.45 0.76 2.87
N VAL A 206 5.66 1.79 2.50
CA VAL A 206 4.35 1.59 1.86
C VAL A 206 4.48 1.21 0.39
N ALA A 207 5.45 1.78 -0.34
CA ALA A 207 5.70 1.38 -1.71
C ALA A 207 6.10 -0.11 -1.81
N LEU A 208 6.91 -0.59 -0.86
CA LEU A 208 7.29 -2.00 -0.77
C LEU A 208 6.10 -2.91 -0.42
N SER A 209 5.20 -2.50 0.46
CA SER A 209 4.01 -3.28 0.83
C SER A 209 2.99 -3.43 -0.32
N GLN A 210 2.97 -2.49 -1.27
CA GLN A 210 2.09 -2.55 -2.44
C GLN A 210 2.65 -3.42 -3.58
N ILE A 211 3.96 -3.65 -3.61
CA ILE A 211 4.62 -4.44 -4.66
C ILE A 211 4.69 -5.94 -4.29
N SER A 212 4.51 -6.32 -3.04
CA SER A 212 4.70 -7.71 -2.62
C SER A 212 3.69 -8.22 -1.58
N PRO A 213 2.61 -8.85 -2.03
CA PRO A 213 1.98 -9.89 -1.21
C PRO A 213 2.73 -11.24 -1.29
N ARG A 214 3.76 -11.39 -2.15
CA ARG A 214 4.37 -12.71 -2.46
C ARG A 214 5.86 -12.90 -2.19
N LEU A 215 6.58 -11.88 -1.70
CA LEU A 215 8.01 -12.03 -1.43
C LEU A 215 8.40 -11.33 -0.12
N GLY A 216 8.48 -12.14 0.93
CA GLY A 216 9.25 -11.77 2.11
C GLY A 216 10.69 -11.48 1.72
N ALA A 217 11.21 -10.36 2.21
CA ALA A 217 12.60 -9.95 2.14
C ALA A 217 13.17 -9.67 0.74
N VAL A 218 13.08 -8.42 0.26
CA VAL A 218 14.17 -7.81 -0.54
C VAL A 218 14.16 -6.27 -0.41
N ARG A 219 15.20 -5.74 0.24
CA ARG A 219 16.02 -4.55 0.03
C ARG A 219 15.42 -3.28 -0.60
N TYR A 220 15.55 -2.20 0.15
CA TYR A 220 15.68 -0.77 -0.22
C TYR A 220 16.00 -0.52 -1.70
N THR A 221 15.01 -0.15 -2.54
CA THR A 221 15.31 0.06 -3.97
C THR A 221 14.54 1.21 -4.64
N LEU A 222 13.81 2.07 -3.94
CA LEU A 222 13.17 3.22 -4.58
C LEU A 222 14.12 4.42 -4.80
N PHE A 223 15.25 4.46 -4.12
CA PHE A 223 16.24 5.54 -4.24
C PHE A 223 17.51 5.16 -5.01
N THR A 224 17.66 3.91 -5.47
CA THR A 224 18.86 3.43 -6.16
C THR A 224 18.62 2.97 -7.59
N ARG A 225 17.82 3.68 -8.37
CA ARG A 225 18.01 3.61 -9.82
C ARG A 225 19.23 4.46 -10.14
N GLU A 226 20.38 3.82 -10.28
CA GLU A 226 21.55 4.44 -10.88
C GLU A 226 21.15 5.00 -12.24
N PRO A 227 21.46 6.28 -12.53
CA PRO A 227 21.37 6.77 -13.88
C PRO A 227 22.39 5.99 -14.72
N SER A 228 21.94 5.30 -15.75
CA SER A 228 22.78 4.66 -16.76
C SER A 228 23.70 5.73 -17.36
N ILE A 229 24.94 5.75 -16.90
CA ILE A 229 25.99 6.55 -17.51
C ILE A 229 26.37 5.84 -18.81
N SER A 230 25.89 6.39 -19.92
CA SER A 230 26.36 6.08 -21.25
C SER A 230 27.83 6.53 -21.34
N THR A 231 28.75 5.63 -21.02
CA THR A 231 30.17 5.79 -21.30
C THR A 231 30.43 5.38 -22.73
N ASN A 232 30.20 6.33 -23.63
CA ASN A 232 30.76 6.27 -24.97
C ASN A 232 32.20 6.81 -24.88
N ARG A 233 33.17 5.95 -24.64
CA ARG A 233 34.59 6.25 -24.83
C ARG A 233 35.21 5.08 -25.58
N ALA A 234 35.26 5.28 -26.88
CA ALA A 234 36.11 4.52 -27.77
C ALA A 234 37.56 4.54 -27.26
N GLN A 235 38.07 3.41 -26.83
CA GLN A 235 39.49 3.20 -26.72
C GLN A 235 39.91 2.15 -27.74
N ARG A 236 40.66 2.65 -28.74
CA ARG A 236 41.46 1.91 -29.71
C ARG A 236 42.37 0.92 -28.95
N VAL A 237 42.29 -0.34 -29.28
CA VAL A 237 43.25 -1.36 -28.92
C VAL A 237 44.28 -1.42 -30.07
N PRO A 238 45.59 -1.36 -29.80
CA PRO A 238 46.61 -1.60 -30.83
C PRO A 238 46.72 -3.11 -31.14
N ARG A 239 46.72 -3.45 -32.39
CA ARG A 239 47.10 -4.77 -32.93
C ARG A 239 48.58 -5.05 -32.53
N LEU A 240 48.82 -6.19 -31.93
CA LEU A 240 50.13 -6.84 -31.89
C LEU A 240 50.11 -8.06 -32.80
N GLU A 241 51.05 -8.03 -33.72
CA GLU A 241 51.28 -9.00 -34.78
C GLU A 241 51.75 -10.34 -34.22
N SER A 242 51.30 -11.36 -34.92
CA SER A 242 51.70 -12.73 -34.86
C SER A 242 53.16 -12.96 -35.24
N ARG A 243 53.93 -13.68 -34.46
CA ARG A 243 55.07 -14.49 -34.97
C ARG A 243 54.89 -15.91 -34.46
N GLY A 244 54.82 -16.81 -35.41
CA GLY A 244 54.76 -18.23 -35.23
C GLY A 244 56.07 -18.81 -34.78
N LEU A 245 55.98 -20.01 -34.28
CA LEU A 245 56.98 -21.05 -34.47
C LEU A 245 56.35 -22.42 -34.25
N SER A 246 56.59 -23.22 -35.21
CA SER A 246 56.34 -24.63 -35.42
C SER A 246 56.96 -25.54 -34.35
N GLY A 247 56.35 -26.72 -34.15
CA GLY A 247 57.10 -27.84 -33.55
C GLY A 247 56.26 -29.01 -33.03
N SER A 248 55.95 -29.92 -33.95
CA SER A 248 56.01 -31.40 -33.84
C SER A 248 55.37 -32.14 -32.68
N HIS A 249 54.48 -33.05 -33.06
CA HIS A 249 54.13 -34.32 -32.46
C HIS A 249 55.36 -35.24 -32.09
N PRO A 250 55.25 -36.31 -31.28
CA PRO A 250 54.27 -37.38 -31.40
C PRO A 250 53.82 -38.11 -30.09
N SER A 251 52.68 -38.79 -30.21
CA SER A 251 52.33 -40.18 -29.85
C SER A 251 52.67 -40.85 -28.49
N THR A 252 51.68 -41.60 -28.03
CA THR A 252 51.68 -42.88 -27.32
C THR A 252 51.79 -42.84 -25.78
N LEU A 253 50.78 -43.20 -25.10
CA LEU A 253 50.18 -44.50 -24.71
C LEU A 253 48.87 -44.25 -23.98
#